data_b68f8aa7e5ea1e036ecd470fe124cc0f
#
_entry.id   b68f8aa7e5ea1e036ecd470fe124cc0f
#
_cell.length_a   1.000
_cell.length_b   1.000
_cell.length_c   1.000
_cell.angle_alpha   90.00
_cell.angle_beta   90.00
_cell.angle_gamma   90.00
#
_symmetry.space_group_name_H-M   'P 1'
#
loop_
_entity.id
_entity.type
_entity.pdbx_description
1 polymer ?
#
loop_
_entity_poly.entity_id
_entity_poly.type
_entity_poly.pdbx_seq_one_letter_code
_entity_poly.pdbx_strand_id
1 'polypeptide(L)'
;LSNQIFASFVQGIEAVTKANGYETLLAHFGYDEEEEERKIASLLAYQVDGLILTESHHTQRTLQMIASSGVPVVETMELPANPIDMAVGMDHVEASYQAVKKIIAAGKRSIAYFGARLDTRTKLRMQGYDQAMQEAGLPIKHVLTGSHSSFSLAAQLLDEAFARYPDLDGVFCTNDDIAIGTLLVAQQRGIRVPEQLSVIGYNALDIGRTITPKLTSVDSPRYAIGEKSAELLIAALKGERAEEHIVDMGYRFTAGESV
;
A
#
# COMPACT_ATOMS: atom_id res chain seq x y z
N LEU A 1 10.38 9.33 -0.12
CA LEU A 1 9.89 10.00 1.10
C LEU A 1 8.83 11.09 0.83
N SER A 2 8.45 11.29 -0.42
CA SER A 2 7.38 12.22 -0.81
C SER A 2 5.97 11.78 -0.38
N ASN A 3 5.80 10.55 0.09
CA ASN A 3 4.53 10.02 0.54
C ASN A 3 4.52 9.86 2.06
N GLN A 4 3.50 10.42 2.73
CA GLN A 4 3.34 10.38 4.19
C GLN A 4 3.27 8.96 4.77
N ILE A 5 2.95 7.95 3.95
CA ILE A 5 2.83 6.56 4.40
C ILE A 5 4.14 5.99 4.96
N PHE A 6 5.30 6.44 4.47
CA PHE A 6 6.59 5.91 4.93
C PHE A 6 7.08 6.51 6.25
N ALA A 7 6.55 7.66 6.69
CA ALA A 7 7.03 8.30 7.92
C ALA A 7 6.84 7.41 9.16
N SER A 8 5.64 6.88 9.37
CA SER A 8 5.35 6.00 10.51
C SER A 8 6.08 4.66 10.42
N PHE A 9 6.27 4.13 9.21
CA PHE A 9 7.06 2.92 8.97
C PHE A 9 8.53 3.11 9.39
N VAL A 10 9.15 4.20 8.94
CA VAL A 10 10.54 4.54 9.34
C VAL A 10 10.65 4.78 10.85
N GLN A 11 9.67 5.45 11.47
CA GLN A 11 9.63 5.60 12.92
C GLN A 11 9.61 4.26 13.66
N GLY A 12 8.84 3.27 13.16
CA GLY A 12 8.84 1.91 13.72
C GLY A 12 10.21 1.25 13.62
N ILE A 13 10.89 1.36 12.47
CA ILE A 13 12.26 0.86 12.29
C ILE A 13 13.21 1.54 13.27
N GLU A 14 13.22 2.88 13.30
CA GLU A 14 14.13 3.66 14.16
C GLU A 14 13.93 3.40 15.66
N ALA A 15 12.69 3.12 16.10
CA ALA A 15 12.43 2.79 17.50
C ALA A 15 13.22 1.55 17.94
N VAL A 16 13.30 0.54 17.07
CA VAL A 16 14.00 -0.72 17.35
C VAL A 16 15.50 -0.60 17.10
N THR A 17 15.92 -0.02 15.97
CA THR A 17 17.34 0.10 15.63
C THR A 17 18.11 0.91 16.67
N LYS A 18 17.60 2.08 17.07
CA LYS A 18 18.21 2.92 18.11
C LYS A 18 18.31 2.22 19.45
N ALA A 19 17.28 1.48 19.88
CA ALA A 19 17.31 0.73 21.14
C ALA A 19 18.36 -0.39 21.14
N ASN A 20 18.79 -0.85 19.96
CA ASN A 20 19.80 -1.89 19.80
C ASN A 20 21.18 -1.36 19.32
N GLY A 21 21.39 -0.04 19.28
CA GLY A 21 22.67 0.58 18.92
C GLY A 21 22.99 0.60 17.43
N TYR A 22 21.98 0.46 16.56
CA TYR A 22 22.12 0.56 15.11
C TYR A 22 21.63 1.91 14.58
N GLU A 23 22.25 2.37 13.49
CA GLU A 23 21.85 3.55 12.74
C GLU A 23 21.07 3.14 11.48
N THR A 24 20.13 3.97 11.05
CA THR A 24 19.32 3.72 9.85
C THR A 24 19.77 4.62 8.69
N LEU A 25 20.18 4.02 7.59
CA LEU A 25 20.45 4.70 6.33
C LEU A 25 19.25 4.58 5.40
N LEU A 26 18.75 5.70 4.88
CA LEU A 26 17.60 5.74 3.98
C LEU A 26 18.04 5.97 2.53
N ALA A 27 17.57 5.11 1.62
CA ALA A 27 17.75 5.27 0.19
C ALA A 27 16.36 5.33 -0.49
N HIS A 28 16.19 6.24 -1.43
CA HIS A 28 14.95 6.41 -2.19
C HIS A 28 15.20 6.10 -3.67
N PHE A 29 14.37 5.25 -4.27
CA PHE A 29 14.52 4.76 -5.65
C PHE A 29 13.30 5.04 -6.55
N GLY A 30 12.23 5.66 -6.02
CA GLY A 30 11.09 6.14 -6.82
C GLY A 30 10.24 5.07 -7.50
N TYR A 31 10.29 3.81 -7.04
CA TYR A 31 9.65 2.63 -7.65
C TYR A 31 10.27 2.23 -9.01
N ASP A 32 11.52 2.56 -9.22
CA ASP A 32 12.31 2.18 -10.39
C ASP A 32 13.30 1.07 -9.99
N GLU A 33 13.17 -0.11 -10.59
CA GLU A 33 13.97 -1.30 -10.23
C GLU A 33 15.46 -1.11 -10.52
N GLU A 34 15.82 -0.36 -11.57
CA GLU A 34 17.23 -0.08 -11.88
C GLU A 34 17.83 0.92 -10.89
N GLU A 35 17.01 1.90 -10.44
CA GLU A 35 17.44 2.84 -9.40
C GLU A 35 17.54 2.12 -8.05
N GLU A 36 16.65 1.18 -7.72
CA GLU A 36 16.76 0.31 -6.56
C GLU A 36 18.08 -0.45 -6.57
N GLU A 37 18.44 -1.08 -7.70
CA GLU A 37 19.70 -1.79 -7.88
C GLU A 37 20.90 -0.90 -7.57
N ARG A 38 20.91 0.33 -8.10
CA ARG A 38 21.99 1.31 -7.83
C ARG A 38 22.08 1.69 -6.35
N LYS A 39 20.91 1.85 -5.67
CA LYS A 39 20.87 2.17 -4.24
C LYS A 39 21.35 1.03 -3.37
N ILE A 40 20.92 -0.20 -3.68
CA ILE A 40 21.38 -1.40 -2.96
C ILE A 40 22.87 -1.59 -3.14
N ALA A 41 23.41 -1.46 -4.37
CA ALA A 41 24.85 -1.50 -4.60
C ALA A 41 25.63 -0.47 -3.76
N SER A 42 25.11 0.76 -3.63
CA SER A 42 25.70 1.80 -2.82
C SER A 42 25.66 1.46 -1.32
N LEU A 43 24.52 0.98 -0.81
CA LEU A 43 24.39 0.59 0.59
C LEU A 43 25.33 -0.56 0.95
N LEU A 44 25.44 -1.58 0.09
CA LEU A 44 26.37 -2.69 0.28
C LEU A 44 27.84 -2.22 0.25
N ALA A 45 28.16 -1.24 -0.60
CA ALA A 45 29.49 -0.61 -0.61
C ALA A 45 29.81 0.18 0.68
N TYR A 46 28.79 0.70 1.37
CA TYR A 46 28.90 1.28 2.72
C TYR A 46 28.97 0.23 3.83
N GLN A 47 28.98 -1.06 3.48
CA GLN A 47 29.08 -2.17 4.43
C GLN A 47 27.96 -2.15 5.48
N VAL A 48 26.72 -1.95 5.03
CA VAL A 48 25.54 -2.07 5.92
C VAL A 48 25.43 -3.49 6.47
N ASP A 49 24.99 -3.63 7.71
CA ASP A 49 24.84 -4.93 8.38
C ASP A 49 23.62 -5.70 7.88
N GLY A 50 22.57 -5.01 7.38
CA GLY A 50 21.36 -5.64 6.88
C GLY A 50 20.50 -4.68 6.05
N LEU A 51 19.49 -5.20 5.36
CA LEU A 51 18.62 -4.45 4.46
C LEU A 51 17.15 -4.63 4.83
N ILE A 52 16.39 -3.53 4.78
CA ILE A 52 14.92 -3.53 4.79
C ILE A 52 14.46 -2.95 3.46
N LEU A 53 13.78 -3.76 2.65
CA LEU A 53 13.33 -3.42 1.31
C LEU A 53 11.81 -3.19 1.30
N THR A 54 11.33 -2.19 0.55
CA THR A 54 9.90 -1.85 0.48
C THR A 54 9.20 -2.36 -0.77
N GLU A 55 9.90 -3.11 -1.61
CA GLU A 55 9.39 -3.83 -2.78
C GLU A 55 9.74 -5.31 -2.67
N SER A 56 9.03 -6.16 -3.41
CA SER A 56 9.26 -7.61 -3.51
C SER A 56 9.61 -8.08 -4.93
N HIS A 57 9.75 -7.13 -5.86
CA HIS A 57 10.23 -7.38 -7.21
C HIS A 57 11.57 -6.70 -7.40
N HIS A 58 12.58 -7.47 -7.75
CA HIS A 58 13.96 -7.04 -7.84
C HIS A 58 14.60 -7.50 -9.13
N THR A 59 15.58 -6.74 -9.66
CA THR A 59 16.38 -7.21 -10.80
C THR A 59 17.17 -8.45 -10.42
N GLN A 60 17.49 -9.28 -11.42
CA GLN A 60 18.36 -10.46 -11.21
C GLN A 60 19.72 -10.06 -10.60
N ARG A 61 20.23 -8.90 -10.95
CA ARG A 61 21.49 -8.38 -10.41
C ARG A 61 21.38 -7.96 -8.95
N THR A 62 20.27 -7.34 -8.55
CA THR A 62 19.96 -7.07 -7.14
C THR A 62 19.98 -8.35 -6.32
N LEU A 63 19.27 -9.39 -6.77
CA LEU A 63 19.25 -10.69 -6.09
C LEU A 63 20.64 -11.31 -5.95
N GLN A 64 21.47 -11.24 -7.01
CA GLN A 64 22.85 -11.73 -6.98
C GLN A 64 23.75 -10.93 -6.01
N MET A 65 23.64 -9.61 -5.98
CA MET A 65 24.39 -8.75 -5.07
C MET A 65 24.06 -9.08 -3.62
N ILE A 66 22.77 -9.17 -3.29
CA ILE A 66 22.30 -9.52 -1.95
C ILE A 66 22.80 -10.90 -1.55
N ALA A 67 22.60 -11.92 -2.37
CA ALA A 67 23.07 -13.26 -2.09
C ALA A 67 24.60 -13.35 -1.88
N SER A 68 25.37 -12.56 -2.66
CA SER A 68 26.84 -12.53 -2.53
C SER A 68 27.32 -11.77 -1.30
N SER A 69 26.56 -10.80 -0.81
CA SER A 69 26.91 -10.02 0.38
C SER A 69 26.73 -10.79 1.68
N GLY A 70 25.79 -11.72 1.71
CA GLY A 70 25.43 -12.49 2.91
C GLY A 70 24.73 -11.69 4.01
N VAL A 71 24.34 -10.43 3.76
CA VAL A 71 23.58 -9.63 4.73
C VAL A 71 22.13 -10.13 4.83
N PRO A 72 21.53 -10.16 6.03
CA PRO A 72 20.12 -10.49 6.18
C PRO A 72 19.22 -9.41 5.56
N VAL A 73 18.07 -9.84 5.03
CA VAL A 73 17.12 -8.97 4.32
C VAL A 73 15.71 -9.19 4.83
N VAL A 74 14.96 -8.10 5.01
CA VAL A 74 13.52 -8.13 5.25
C VAL A 74 12.81 -7.37 4.14
N GLU A 75 12.01 -8.06 3.33
CA GLU A 75 11.07 -7.45 2.39
C GLU A 75 9.82 -7.01 3.15
N THR A 76 9.27 -5.84 2.82
CA THR A 76 8.20 -5.26 3.64
C THR A 76 7.03 -4.77 2.82
N MET A 77 5.90 -4.57 3.51
CA MET A 77 4.61 -4.07 3.03
C MET A 77 3.72 -5.14 2.41
N GLU A 78 4.17 -5.91 1.44
CA GLU A 78 3.47 -7.08 0.90
C GLU A 78 4.06 -8.39 1.43
N LEU A 79 3.40 -9.51 1.15
CA LEU A 79 3.81 -10.86 1.54
C LEU A 79 4.16 -11.67 0.29
N PRO A 80 5.41 -11.63 -0.20
CA PRO A 80 5.84 -12.48 -1.30
C PRO A 80 5.80 -13.95 -0.88
N ALA A 81 5.38 -14.84 -1.81
CA ALA A 81 5.34 -16.27 -1.54
C ALA A 81 6.74 -16.87 -1.29
N ASN A 82 7.77 -16.27 -1.87
CA ASN A 82 9.16 -16.69 -1.74
C ASN A 82 10.02 -15.43 -1.50
N PRO A 83 10.13 -14.95 -0.26
CA PRO A 83 10.98 -13.80 0.06
C PRO A 83 12.46 -14.14 -0.12
N ILE A 84 13.30 -13.10 -0.30
CA ILE A 84 14.76 -13.27 -0.36
C ILE A 84 15.27 -13.96 0.92
N ASP A 85 14.82 -13.51 2.09
CA ASP A 85 15.18 -14.07 3.39
C ASP A 85 13.95 -14.02 4.34
N MET A 86 13.46 -12.83 4.69
CA MET A 86 12.31 -12.62 5.58
C MET A 86 11.34 -11.63 4.96
N ALA A 87 10.06 -11.69 5.36
CA ALA A 87 9.05 -10.71 4.94
C ALA A 87 8.12 -10.31 6.09
N VAL A 88 7.75 -9.02 6.12
CA VAL A 88 6.76 -8.48 7.06
C VAL A 88 5.80 -7.56 6.30
N GLY A 89 4.55 -7.91 6.24
CA GLY A 89 3.58 -7.14 5.46
C GLY A 89 2.14 -7.45 5.80
N MET A 90 1.28 -7.33 4.82
CA MET A 90 -0.14 -7.68 4.94
C MET A 90 -0.66 -8.20 3.60
N ASP A 91 -1.75 -8.98 3.65
CA ASP A 91 -2.44 -9.44 2.46
C ASP A 91 -3.26 -8.30 1.82
N HIS A 92 -2.70 -7.71 0.75
CA HIS A 92 -3.35 -6.63 0.01
C HIS A 92 -4.54 -7.11 -0.82
N VAL A 93 -4.55 -8.37 -1.25
CA VAL A 93 -5.68 -8.96 -2.00
C VAL A 93 -6.88 -9.10 -1.09
N GLU A 94 -6.70 -9.75 0.06
CA GLU A 94 -7.76 -9.95 1.05
C GLU A 94 -8.29 -8.62 1.60
N ALA A 95 -7.41 -7.68 1.95
CA ALA A 95 -7.81 -6.36 2.45
C ALA A 95 -8.67 -5.59 1.44
N SER A 96 -8.32 -5.66 0.16
CA SER A 96 -9.05 -4.99 -0.92
C SER A 96 -10.36 -5.70 -1.25
N TYR A 97 -10.37 -7.02 -1.24
CA TYR A 97 -11.58 -7.82 -1.38
C TYR A 97 -12.61 -7.43 -0.30
N GLN A 98 -12.22 -7.37 0.95
CA GLN A 98 -13.10 -6.97 2.05
C GLN A 98 -13.52 -5.48 1.95
N ALA A 99 -12.66 -4.59 1.45
CA ALA A 99 -13.02 -3.20 1.20
C ALA A 99 -14.17 -3.08 0.18
N VAL A 100 -14.07 -3.80 -0.93
CA VAL A 100 -15.11 -3.81 -1.96
C VAL A 100 -16.41 -4.46 -1.46
N LYS A 101 -16.30 -5.53 -0.67
CA LYS A 101 -17.48 -6.15 -0.04
C LYS A 101 -18.24 -5.18 0.86
N LYS A 102 -17.56 -4.24 1.53
CA LYS A 102 -18.24 -3.18 2.30
C LYS A 102 -19.09 -2.27 1.40
N ILE A 103 -18.55 -1.86 0.23
CA ILE A 103 -19.29 -1.05 -0.74
C ILE A 103 -20.52 -1.83 -1.25
N ILE A 104 -20.34 -3.10 -1.58
CA ILE A 104 -21.43 -3.98 -2.04
C ILE A 104 -22.51 -4.18 -0.96
N ALA A 105 -22.10 -4.36 0.31
CA ALA A 105 -22.99 -4.49 1.46
C ALA A 105 -23.79 -3.23 1.74
N ALA A 106 -23.25 -2.04 1.42
CA ALA A 106 -23.96 -0.76 1.45
C ALA A 106 -24.98 -0.58 0.29
N GLY A 107 -25.19 -1.62 -0.52
CA GLY A 107 -26.18 -1.63 -1.60
C GLY A 107 -25.68 -1.15 -2.95
N LYS A 108 -24.42 -0.78 -3.10
CA LYS A 108 -23.83 -0.32 -4.35
C LYS A 108 -23.61 -1.47 -5.34
N ARG A 109 -23.74 -1.18 -6.64
CA ARG A 109 -23.68 -2.22 -7.68
C ARG A 109 -22.81 -1.83 -8.88
N SER A 110 -22.59 -0.54 -9.10
CA SER A 110 -21.76 0.02 -10.16
C SER A 110 -20.49 0.61 -9.56
N ILE A 111 -19.56 -0.26 -9.21
CA ILE A 111 -18.36 0.09 -8.46
C ILE A 111 -17.17 0.11 -9.42
N ALA A 112 -16.30 1.14 -9.36
CA ALA A 112 -15.06 1.19 -10.13
C ALA A 112 -13.84 1.15 -9.21
N TYR A 113 -12.75 0.52 -9.71
CA TYR A 113 -11.44 0.62 -9.10
C TYR A 113 -10.64 1.77 -9.73
N PHE A 114 -10.17 2.70 -8.90
CA PHE A 114 -9.28 3.78 -9.32
C PHE A 114 -7.83 3.43 -8.98
N GLY A 115 -7.05 3.12 -10.03
CA GLY A 115 -5.64 2.74 -9.90
C GLY A 115 -4.69 3.78 -10.48
N ALA A 116 -3.59 4.02 -9.77
CA ALA A 116 -2.51 4.90 -10.20
C ALA A 116 -1.16 4.20 -10.09
N ARG A 117 -0.19 4.55 -10.95
CA ARG A 117 1.18 4.04 -11.01
C ARG A 117 1.32 2.57 -11.40
N LEU A 118 0.35 1.71 -11.10
CA LEU A 118 0.30 0.28 -11.43
C LEU A 118 1.49 -0.55 -10.89
N ASP A 119 2.03 -0.14 -9.75
CA ASP A 119 3.03 -0.92 -9.00
C ASP A 119 2.43 -2.23 -8.46
N THR A 120 3.28 -3.08 -7.87
CA THR A 120 2.89 -4.40 -7.33
C THR A 120 1.70 -4.29 -6.38
N ARG A 121 1.71 -3.36 -5.43
CA ARG A 121 0.62 -3.18 -4.46
C ARG A 121 -0.67 -2.72 -5.11
N THR A 122 -0.60 -1.83 -6.11
CA THR A 122 -1.77 -1.42 -6.90
C THR A 122 -2.40 -2.61 -7.63
N LYS A 123 -1.57 -3.50 -8.20
CA LYS A 123 -2.04 -4.72 -8.88
C LYS A 123 -2.68 -5.72 -7.91
N LEU A 124 -2.08 -5.93 -6.73
CA LEU A 124 -2.66 -6.80 -5.69
C LEU A 124 -4.02 -6.27 -5.20
N ARG A 125 -4.13 -4.95 -5.00
CA ARG A 125 -5.40 -4.31 -4.63
C ARG A 125 -6.46 -4.42 -5.72
N MET A 126 -6.06 -4.28 -6.97
CA MET A 126 -6.94 -4.50 -8.13
C MET A 126 -7.43 -5.95 -8.19
N GLN A 127 -6.56 -6.92 -7.93
CA GLN A 127 -6.94 -8.33 -7.87
C GLN A 127 -8.00 -8.60 -6.79
N GLY A 128 -7.86 -8.04 -5.59
CA GLY A 128 -8.88 -8.17 -4.54
C GLY A 128 -10.22 -7.53 -4.93
N TYR A 129 -10.17 -6.37 -5.60
CA TYR A 129 -11.37 -5.76 -6.17
C TYR A 129 -12.03 -6.68 -7.21
N ASP A 130 -11.25 -7.23 -8.15
CA ASP A 130 -11.76 -8.12 -9.20
C ASP A 130 -12.44 -9.35 -8.60
N GLN A 131 -11.83 -9.98 -7.58
CA GLN A 131 -12.40 -11.14 -6.89
C GLN A 131 -13.75 -10.82 -6.25
N ALA A 132 -13.86 -9.69 -5.54
CA ALA A 132 -15.11 -9.29 -4.89
C ALA A 132 -16.23 -9.00 -5.90
N MET A 133 -15.90 -8.34 -7.02
CA MET A 133 -16.86 -8.06 -8.09
C MET A 133 -17.32 -9.34 -8.79
N GLN A 134 -16.41 -10.28 -9.09
CA GLN A 134 -16.73 -11.56 -9.70
C GLN A 134 -17.63 -12.41 -8.80
N GLU A 135 -17.30 -12.52 -7.50
CA GLU A 135 -18.13 -13.26 -6.54
C GLU A 135 -19.55 -12.69 -6.42
N ALA A 136 -19.68 -11.36 -6.50
CA ALA A 136 -20.96 -10.69 -6.46
C ALA A 136 -21.73 -10.73 -7.79
N GLY A 137 -21.14 -11.27 -8.88
CA GLY A 137 -21.74 -11.27 -10.23
C GLY A 137 -21.86 -9.86 -10.80
N LEU A 138 -21.02 -8.92 -10.38
CA LEU A 138 -21.01 -7.53 -10.82
C LEU A 138 -19.96 -7.27 -11.90
N PRO A 139 -20.17 -6.31 -12.82
CA PRO A 139 -19.22 -6.00 -13.87
C PRO A 139 -17.96 -5.35 -13.29
N ILE A 140 -16.78 -5.82 -13.74
CA ILE A 140 -15.49 -5.23 -13.41
C ILE A 140 -15.32 -3.92 -14.17
N LYS A 141 -14.95 -2.85 -13.44
CA LYS A 141 -14.76 -1.50 -13.99
C LYS A 141 -13.44 -0.92 -13.48
N HIS A 142 -12.46 -0.79 -14.36
CA HIS A 142 -11.16 -0.18 -14.02
C HIS A 142 -11.02 1.20 -14.64
N VAL A 143 -10.53 2.16 -13.85
CA VAL A 143 -10.05 3.47 -14.31
C VAL A 143 -8.61 3.60 -13.83
N LEU A 144 -7.68 3.41 -14.75
CA LEU A 144 -6.26 3.22 -14.46
C LEU A 144 -5.41 4.30 -15.12
N THR A 145 -4.37 4.74 -14.43
CA THR A 145 -3.38 5.67 -14.98
C THR A 145 -1.96 5.29 -14.54
N GLY A 146 -0.97 5.57 -15.40
CA GLY A 146 0.45 5.46 -15.06
C GLY A 146 0.97 6.64 -14.22
N SER A 147 0.17 7.70 -14.03
CA SER A 147 0.57 8.86 -13.25
C SER A 147 0.74 8.55 -11.77
N HIS A 148 1.56 9.36 -11.08
CA HIS A 148 1.65 9.29 -9.62
C HIS A 148 0.34 9.70 -8.96
N SER A 149 0.02 9.05 -7.82
CA SER A 149 -1.15 9.40 -7.01
C SER A 149 -1.05 10.84 -6.49
N SER A 150 -2.15 11.57 -6.57
CA SER A 150 -2.31 12.89 -5.96
C SER A 150 -3.79 13.19 -5.74
N PHE A 151 -4.09 14.14 -4.86
CA PHE A 151 -5.47 14.62 -4.68
C PHE A 151 -6.07 15.19 -5.97
N SER A 152 -5.27 15.91 -6.77
CA SER A 152 -5.71 16.53 -8.03
C SER A 152 -6.03 15.54 -9.14
N LEU A 153 -5.42 14.35 -9.12
CA LEU A 153 -5.67 13.29 -10.09
C LEU A 153 -7.12 12.79 -10.05
N ALA A 154 -7.76 12.87 -8.89
CA ALA A 154 -9.11 12.36 -8.67
C ALA A 154 -10.17 12.98 -9.60
N ALA A 155 -10.03 14.27 -9.96
CA ALA A 155 -10.97 14.92 -10.87
C ALA A 155 -10.98 14.25 -12.25
N GLN A 156 -9.79 13.98 -12.80
CA GLN A 156 -9.65 13.30 -14.09
C GLN A 156 -10.21 11.87 -14.05
N LEU A 157 -9.86 11.11 -12.98
CA LEU A 157 -10.35 9.73 -12.84
C LEU A 157 -11.87 9.67 -12.71
N LEU A 158 -12.45 10.61 -11.97
CA LEU A 158 -13.90 10.67 -11.78
C LEU A 158 -14.63 11.09 -13.07
N ASP A 159 -14.07 12.02 -13.85
CA ASP A 159 -14.61 12.39 -15.16
C ASP A 159 -14.59 11.21 -16.14
N GLU A 160 -13.46 10.51 -16.22
CA GLU A 160 -13.34 9.31 -17.04
C GLU A 160 -14.32 8.21 -16.59
N ALA A 161 -14.44 8.01 -15.26
CA ALA A 161 -15.34 7.01 -14.69
C ALA A 161 -16.80 7.29 -15.06
N PHE A 162 -17.30 8.52 -14.89
CA PHE A 162 -18.67 8.87 -15.24
C PHE A 162 -18.93 8.87 -16.75
N ALA A 163 -17.94 9.22 -17.57
CA ALA A 163 -18.06 9.13 -19.03
C ALA A 163 -18.20 7.68 -19.51
N ARG A 164 -17.48 6.75 -18.87
CA ARG A 164 -17.51 5.31 -19.21
C ARG A 164 -18.65 4.56 -18.54
N TYR A 165 -19.01 4.96 -17.33
CA TYR A 165 -19.95 4.31 -16.44
C TYR A 165 -20.91 5.33 -15.82
N PRO A 166 -21.93 5.79 -16.58
CA PRO A 166 -22.86 6.85 -16.11
C PRO A 166 -23.66 6.45 -14.86
N ASP A 167 -23.77 5.16 -14.59
CA ASP A 167 -24.46 4.56 -13.43
C ASP A 167 -23.54 4.35 -12.22
N LEU A 168 -22.32 4.88 -12.24
CA LEU A 168 -21.34 4.70 -11.16
C LEU A 168 -21.89 5.15 -9.80
N ASP A 169 -21.87 4.24 -8.81
CA ASP A 169 -22.39 4.47 -7.45
C ASP A 169 -21.39 4.12 -6.35
N GLY A 170 -20.21 3.58 -6.71
CA GLY A 170 -19.14 3.28 -5.78
C GLY A 170 -17.75 3.36 -6.39
N VAL A 171 -16.76 3.72 -5.57
CA VAL A 171 -15.35 3.78 -5.97
C VAL A 171 -14.47 3.19 -4.87
N PHE A 172 -13.63 2.23 -5.26
CA PHE A 172 -12.51 1.78 -4.45
C PHE A 172 -11.22 2.40 -5.01
N CYS A 173 -10.57 3.24 -4.23
CA CYS A 173 -9.35 3.92 -4.62
C CYS A 173 -8.11 3.16 -4.13
N THR A 174 -7.08 3.04 -4.98
CA THR A 174 -5.83 2.36 -4.62
C THR A 174 -5.15 2.97 -3.39
N ASN A 175 -5.41 4.25 -3.10
CA ASN A 175 -4.91 4.92 -1.91
C ASN A 175 -5.77 6.14 -1.52
N ASP A 176 -5.48 6.68 -0.33
CA ASP A 176 -6.22 7.81 0.22
C ASP A 176 -5.99 9.13 -0.51
N ASP A 177 -4.85 9.34 -1.18
CA ASP A 177 -4.66 10.55 -1.99
C ASP A 177 -5.76 10.67 -3.04
N ILE A 178 -6.06 9.58 -3.74
CA ILE A 178 -7.13 9.55 -4.74
C ILE A 178 -8.50 9.57 -4.07
N ALA A 179 -8.70 8.83 -2.97
CA ALA A 179 -9.99 8.76 -2.29
C ALA A 179 -10.40 10.12 -1.71
N ILE A 180 -9.49 10.81 -1.03
CA ILE A 180 -9.72 12.15 -0.49
C ILE A 180 -9.98 13.14 -1.62
N GLY A 181 -9.17 13.08 -2.69
CA GLY A 181 -9.41 13.89 -3.88
C GLY A 181 -10.80 13.64 -4.47
N THR A 182 -11.24 12.36 -4.52
CA THR A 182 -12.59 12.00 -5.00
C THR A 182 -13.69 12.60 -4.11
N LEU A 183 -13.55 12.56 -2.77
CA LEU A 183 -14.50 13.18 -1.85
C LEU A 183 -14.58 14.70 -2.05
N LEU A 184 -13.43 15.37 -2.20
CA LEU A 184 -13.39 16.82 -2.42
C LEU A 184 -14.03 17.21 -3.76
N VAL A 185 -13.77 16.47 -4.83
CA VAL A 185 -14.39 16.70 -6.14
C VAL A 185 -15.89 16.39 -6.11
N ALA A 186 -16.31 15.33 -5.43
CA ALA A 186 -17.71 15.00 -5.24
C ALA A 186 -18.45 16.14 -4.51
N GLN A 187 -17.87 16.67 -3.44
CA GLN A 187 -18.41 17.83 -2.71
C GLN A 187 -18.54 19.07 -3.61
N GLN A 188 -17.53 19.41 -4.40
CA GLN A 188 -17.55 20.54 -5.33
C GLN A 188 -18.66 20.40 -6.41
N ARG A 189 -18.98 19.17 -6.80
CA ARG A 189 -19.99 18.85 -7.81
C ARG A 189 -21.38 18.59 -7.22
N GLY A 190 -21.56 18.69 -5.92
CA GLY A 190 -22.83 18.42 -5.25
C GLY A 190 -23.24 16.94 -5.26
N ILE A 191 -22.29 16.02 -5.47
CA ILE A 191 -22.53 14.56 -5.39
C ILE A 191 -22.52 14.17 -3.92
N ARG A 192 -23.63 13.62 -3.44
CA ARG A 192 -23.75 13.18 -2.04
C ARG A 192 -23.01 11.88 -1.80
N VAL A 193 -22.14 11.86 -0.81
CA VAL A 193 -21.40 10.69 -0.33
C VAL A 193 -21.88 10.39 1.09
N PRO A 194 -22.33 9.15 1.39
CA PRO A 194 -22.27 7.95 0.56
C PRO A 194 -23.50 7.68 -0.31
N GLU A 195 -24.58 8.51 -0.25
CA GLU A 195 -25.89 8.18 -0.82
C GLU A 195 -25.81 7.95 -2.34
N GLN A 196 -25.18 8.86 -3.08
CA GLN A 196 -25.04 8.75 -4.55
C GLN A 196 -23.75 8.02 -4.95
N LEU A 197 -22.65 8.24 -4.21
CA LEU A 197 -21.35 7.66 -4.50
C LEU A 197 -20.67 7.23 -3.20
N SER A 198 -20.50 5.92 -2.98
CA SER A 198 -19.66 5.42 -1.90
C SER A 198 -18.17 5.46 -2.30
N VAL A 199 -17.30 5.82 -1.36
CA VAL A 199 -15.86 5.92 -1.59
C VAL A 199 -15.09 5.21 -0.48
N ILE A 200 -14.22 4.28 -0.85
CA ILE A 200 -13.24 3.66 0.07
C ILE A 200 -11.82 3.98 -0.39
N GLY A 201 -10.97 4.32 0.57
CA GLY A 201 -9.54 4.54 0.39
C GLY A 201 -8.68 3.40 0.92
N TYR A 202 -7.37 3.65 0.92
CA TYR A 202 -6.33 2.73 1.39
C TYR A 202 -5.17 3.52 1.99
N ASN A 203 -4.66 3.12 3.14
CA ASN A 203 -3.58 3.65 3.96
C ASN A 203 -4.01 4.43 5.21
N ALA A 204 -5.28 4.79 5.37
CA ALA A 204 -5.82 5.50 6.53
C ALA A 204 -5.02 6.77 6.89
N LEU A 205 -4.84 7.67 5.92
CA LEU A 205 -4.19 8.95 6.15
C LEU A 205 -5.00 9.79 7.15
N ASP A 206 -4.31 10.49 8.05
CA ASP A 206 -4.93 11.28 9.12
C ASP A 206 -5.94 12.31 8.60
N ILE A 207 -5.64 12.98 7.50
CA ILE A 207 -6.53 13.93 6.86
C ILE A 207 -7.89 13.29 6.48
N GLY A 208 -7.93 12.02 6.11
CA GLY A 208 -9.18 11.30 5.78
C GLY A 208 -10.14 11.20 6.97
N ARG A 209 -9.64 11.33 8.21
CA ARG A 209 -10.43 11.32 9.44
C ARG A 209 -10.99 12.69 9.80
N THR A 210 -10.51 13.76 9.16
CA THR A 210 -10.83 15.17 9.49
C THR A 210 -11.73 15.85 8.47
N ILE A 211 -11.84 15.30 7.26
CA ILE A 211 -12.73 15.79 6.20
C ILE A 211 -14.18 15.34 6.43
N THR A 212 -15.12 15.95 5.71
CA THR A 212 -16.54 15.58 5.75
C THR A 212 -17.02 15.19 4.35
N PRO A 213 -17.60 13.98 4.17
CA PRO A 213 -17.67 12.88 5.15
C PRO A 213 -16.29 12.30 5.48
N LYS A 214 -16.14 11.71 6.67
CA LYS A 214 -14.92 11.00 7.05
C LYS A 214 -14.69 9.83 6.12
N LEU A 215 -13.45 9.66 5.65
CA LEU A 215 -13.11 8.58 4.74
C LEU A 215 -13.07 7.22 5.45
N THR A 216 -13.81 6.25 4.94
CA THR A 216 -13.59 4.83 5.23
C THR A 216 -12.37 4.35 4.44
N SER A 217 -11.39 3.78 5.12
CA SER A 217 -10.13 3.37 4.50
C SER A 217 -9.59 2.08 5.10
N VAL A 218 -8.85 1.31 4.32
CA VAL A 218 -8.03 0.20 4.83
C VAL A 218 -6.86 0.80 5.61
N ASP A 219 -6.76 0.46 6.88
CA ASP A 219 -5.68 0.90 7.77
C ASP A 219 -4.59 -0.17 7.83
N SER A 220 -3.48 0.07 7.14
CA SER A 220 -2.30 -0.79 7.18
C SER A 220 -1.44 -0.42 8.40
N PRO A 221 -0.98 -1.40 9.20
CA PRO A 221 -0.26 -1.15 10.45
C PRO A 221 1.22 -0.79 10.21
N ARG A 222 1.48 0.30 9.48
CA ARG A 222 2.82 0.68 8.97
C ARG A 222 3.89 0.80 10.04
N TYR A 223 3.56 1.41 11.20
CA TYR A 223 4.49 1.49 12.32
C TYR A 223 4.89 0.09 12.80
N ALA A 224 3.91 -0.78 13.04
CA ALA A 224 4.14 -2.15 13.50
C ALA A 224 4.88 -3.00 12.45
N ILE A 225 4.63 -2.78 11.14
CA ILE A 225 5.41 -3.41 10.07
C ILE A 225 6.88 -2.98 10.18
N GLY A 226 7.15 -1.69 10.34
CA GLY A 226 8.52 -1.18 10.51
C GLY A 226 9.22 -1.73 11.76
N GLU A 227 8.53 -1.70 12.89
CA GLU A 227 8.99 -2.24 14.16
C GLU A 227 9.34 -3.74 14.03
N LYS A 228 8.40 -4.54 13.53
CA LYS A 228 8.58 -5.98 13.36
C LYS A 228 9.69 -6.33 12.37
N SER A 229 9.82 -5.56 11.29
CA SER A 229 10.89 -5.75 10.30
C SER A 229 12.28 -5.53 10.92
N ALA A 230 12.42 -4.48 11.72
CA ALA A 230 13.68 -4.20 12.42
C ALA A 230 13.98 -5.25 13.51
N GLU A 231 12.97 -5.75 14.24
CA GLU A 231 13.12 -6.84 15.20
C GLU A 231 13.68 -8.10 14.53
N LEU A 232 13.06 -8.53 13.42
CA LEU A 232 13.52 -9.72 12.69
C LEU A 232 14.93 -9.54 12.14
N LEU A 233 15.23 -8.37 11.57
CA LEU A 233 16.55 -8.07 11.04
C LEU A 233 17.62 -8.13 12.13
N ILE A 234 17.38 -7.50 13.29
CA ILE A 234 18.32 -7.47 14.40
C ILE A 234 18.48 -8.86 15.03
N ALA A 235 17.41 -9.64 15.14
CA ALA A 235 17.50 -11.04 15.59
C ALA A 235 18.39 -11.87 14.66
N ALA A 236 18.21 -11.71 13.34
CA ALA A 236 19.07 -12.38 12.35
C ALA A 236 20.54 -11.96 12.47
N LEU A 237 20.82 -10.67 12.70
CA LEU A 237 22.19 -10.16 12.94
C LEU A 237 22.84 -10.76 14.21
N LYS A 238 22.04 -11.09 15.22
CA LYS A 238 22.49 -11.75 16.44
C LYS A 238 22.60 -13.27 16.30
N GLY A 239 22.26 -13.83 15.13
CA GLY A 239 22.21 -15.28 14.92
C GLY A 239 20.95 -15.97 15.45
N GLU A 240 19.97 -15.19 15.86
CA GLU A 240 18.68 -15.65 16.42
C GLU A 240 17.62 -15.57 15.32
N ARG A 241 17.54 -16.57 14.44
CA ARG A 241 16.52 -16.59 13.38
C ARG A 241 15.20 -17.14 13.91
N ALA A 242 14.11 -16.42 13.68
CA ALA A 242 12.76 -16.90 13.95
C ALA A 242 12.38 -18.05 13.03
N GLU A 243 11.59 -19.02 13.53
CA GLU A 243 11.02 -20.09 12.67
C GLU A 243 10.07 -19.50 11.64
N GLU A 244 9.29 -18.51 12.02
CA GLU A 244 8.38 -17.79 11.11
C GLU A 244 9.12 -16.60 10.47
N HIS A 245 9.41 -16.72 9.19
CA HIS A 245 10.14 -15.72 8.41
C HIS A 245 9.23 -14.89 7.49
N ILE A 246 7.93 -15.21 7.40
CA ILE A 246 6.90 -14.41 6.71
C ILE A 246 5.84 -14.05 7.76
N VAL A 247 5.73 -12.76 8.08
CA VAL A 247 4.83 -12.28 9.14
C VAL A 247 3.71 -11.41 8.55
N ASP A 248 2.48 -11.90 8.64
CA ASP A 248 1.29 -11.12 8.29
C ASP A 248 0.85 -10.28 9.48
N MET A 249 0.94 -8.95 9.34
CA MET A 249 0.54 -7.98 10.36
C MET A 249 -0.96 -7.68 10.33
N GLY A 250 -1.69 -8.21 9.35
CA GLY A 250 -3.10 -7.96 9.14
C GLY A 250 -3.41 -6.49 8.79
N TYR A 251 -4.70 -6.15 8.86
CA TYR A 251 -5.19 -4.79 8.57
C TYR A 251 -6.44 -4.48 9.39
N ARG A 252 -6.85 -3.22 9.41
CA ARG A 252 -8.13 -2.77 9.99
C ARG A 252 -8.84 -1.84 9.01
N PHE A 253 -10.07 -1.47 9.35
CA PHE A 253 -10.77 -0.39 8.65
C PHE A 253 -10.92 0.81 9.59
N THR A 254 -10.77 2.02 9.06
CA THR A 254 -11.15 3.22 9.78
C THR A 254 -12.67 3.29 9.91
N ALA A 255 -13.16 3.84 11.02
CA ALA A 255 -14.55 4.24 11.16
C ALA A 255 -14.79 5.51 10.34
N GLY A 256 -15.35 5.35 9.14
CA GLY A 256 -15.68 6.45 8.23
C GLY A 256 -17.17 6.56 7.96
N GLU A 257 -17.53 7.58 7.17
CA GLU A 257 -18.90 7.93 6.78
C GLU A 257 -19.09 7.87 5.26
N SER A 258 -18.05 7.49 4.51
CA SER A 258 -18.03 7.53 3.04
C SER A 258 -18.57 6.27 2.35
N VAL A 259 -19.10 5.30 3.13
CA VAL A 259 -19.75 4.07 2.65
C VAL A 259 -21.01 3.78 3.43
#